data_e2cdf03a158cb7140fe5a13fbeba78b1
#
_entry.id   e2cdf03a158cb7140fe5a13fbeba78b1
#
_cell.length_a   1.000
_cell.length_b   1.000
_cell.length_c   1.000
_cell.angle_alpha   90.00
_cell.angle_beta   90.00
_cell.angle_gamma   90.00
#
_symmetry.space_group_name_H-M   'P 1'
#
loop_
_entity.id
_entity.type
_entity.pdbx_description
1 polymer ?
#
loop_
_entity_poly.entity_id
_entity_poly.type
_entity_poly.pdbx_seq_one_letter_code
_entity_poly.pdbx_strand_id
1 'polypeptide(L)'
;LWYEFLRFYPVRFQRQKAIGNYIADFYCAKARLVVELDGGGHYDLEQQQRDNERIQALQSLNLQVLRICNLDVDRNYLSVCEMIEHTVRESLPQSALPTAPSSEGALE
;
A
#
# COMPACT_ATOMS: atom_id res chain seq x y z
N LEU A 1 -6.20 -2.36 -10.13
CA LEU A 1 -6.11 -2.45 -8.66
C LEU A 1 -6.99 -1.42 -7.98
N TRP A 2 -6.96 -0.17 -8.45
CA TRP A 2 -7.79 0.88 -7.87
C TRP A 2 -9.29 0.61 -8.08
N TYR A 3 -9.70 0.40 -9.32
CA TYR A 3 -11.12 0.29 -9.65
C TYR A 3 -11.76 -1.00 -9.15
N GLU A 4 -10.97 -2.04 -9.00
CA GLU A 4 -11.49 -3.36 -8.66
C GLU A 4 -11.37 -3.68 -7.18
N PHE A 5 -10.46 -3.04 -6.47
CA PHE A 5 -10.19 -3.38 -5.09
C PHE A 5 -10.10 -2.16 -4.19
N LEU A 6 -9.13 -1.29 -4.40
CA LEU A 6 -8.83 -0.23 -3.43
C LEU A 6 -9.95 0.80 -3.32
N ARG A 7 -10.62 1.09 -4.41
CA ARG A 7 -11.73 2.03 -4.43
C ARG A 7 -12.85 1.63 -3.48
N PHE A 8 -13.07 0.34 -3.32
CA PHE A 8 -14.16 -0.20 -2.51
C PHE A 8 -13.68 -0.74 -1.17
N TYR A 9 -12.39 -0.63 -0.88
CA TYR A 9 -11.85 -1.16 0.35
C TYR A 9 -12.41 -0.38 1.56
N PRO A 10 -12.78 -1.06 2.66
CA PRO A 10 -13.41 -0.38 3.80
C PRO A 10 -12.57 0.72 4.43
N VAL A 11 -11.25 0.58 4.42
CA VAL A 11 -10.36 1.64 4.90
C VAL A 11 -9.97 2.48 3.68
N ARG A 12 -10.17 3.76 3.78
CA ARG A 12 -10.07 4.64 2.62
C ARG A 12 -8.66 4.72 2.06
N PHE A 13 -8.54 4.50 0.77
CA PHE A 13 -7.32 4.77 0.00
C PHE A 13 -7.53 5.96 -0.91
N GLN A 14 -6.46 6.70 -1.16
CA GLN A 14 -6.40 7.76 -2.16
C GLN A 14 -5.39 7.35 -3.21
N ARG A 15 -5.65 7.68 -4.48
CA ARG A 15 -4.68 7.41 -5.52
C ARG A 15 -3.97 8.71 -5.92
N GLN A 16 -2.73 8.58 -6.38
CA GLN A 16 -1.93 9.71 -6.87
C GLN A 16 -1.86 10.82 -5.83
N LYS A 17 -1.52 10.45 -4.60
CA LYS A 17 -1.46 11.40 -3.48
C LYS A 17 -0.10 12.06 -3.42
N ALA A 18 -0.07 13.38 -3.44
CA ALA A 18 1.17 14.14 -3.24
C ALA A 18 1.55 14.10 -1.76
N ILE A 19 2.77 13.69 -1.48
CA ILE A 19 3.34 13.65 -0.13
C ILE A 19 4.70 14.32 -0.22
N GLY A 20 4.79 15.55 0.29
CA GLY A 20 5.99 16.35 0.13
C GLY A 20 6.29 16.54 -1.36
N ASN A 21 7.48 16.16 -1.79
CA ASN A 21 7.91 16.28 -3.18
C ASN A 21 7.61 15.04 -4.01
N TYR A 22 6.91 14.05 -3.43
CA TYR A 22 6.68 12.77 -4.07
C TYR A 22 5.22 12.54 -4.32
N ILE A 23 4.91 11.70 -5.28
CA ILE A 23 3.53 11.30 -5.57
C ILE A 23 3.43 9.81 -5.31
N ALA A 24 2.58 9.43 -4.34
CA ALA A 24 2.32 8.04 -4.04
C ALA A 24 1.24 7.50 -4.97
N ASP A 25 1.44 6.29 -5.48
CA ASP A 25 0.43 5.67 -6.33
C ASP A 25 -0.87 5.48 -5.55
N PHE A 26 -0.78 4.92 -4.36
CA PHE A 26 -1.93 4.77 -3.47
C PHE A 26 -1.51 5.09 -2.04
N TYR A 27 -2.41 5.70 -1.29
CA TYR A 27 -2.12 6.13 0.06
C TYR A 27 -3.30 5.87 0.98
N CYS A 28 -3.02 5.24 2.11
CA CYS A 28 -4.01 5.02 3.16
C CYS A 28 -3.56 5.78 4.41
N ALA A 29 -4.26 6.86 4.72
CA ALA A 29 -3.88 7.73 5.84
C ALA A 29 -4.02 7.00 7.18
N LYS A 30 -5.08 6.23 7.36
CA LYS A 30 -5.31 5.54 8.61
C LYS A 30 -4.25 4.51 8.93
N ALA A 31 -3.78 3.78 7.92
CA ALA A 31 -2.74 2.79 8.10
C ALA A 31 -1.35 3.39 7.94
N ARG A 32 -1.25 4.65 7.56
CA ARG A 32 0.00 5.33 7.24
C ARG A 32 0.79 4.52 6.23
N LEU A 33 0.11 4.08 5.20
CA LEU A 33 0.65 3.14 4.22
C LEU A 33 0.66 3.77 2.83
N VAL A 34 1.82 3.71 2.19
CA VAL A 34 1.99 4.07 0.78
C VAL A 34 2.16 2.76 0.02
N VAL A 35 1.37 2.57 -1.03
CA VAL A 35 1.51 1.42 -1.93
C VAL A 35 2.05 1.94 -3.25
N GLU A 36 3.15 1.34 -3.69
CA GLU A 36 3.83 1.75 -4.92
C GLU A 36 3.85 0.59 -5.90
N LEU A 37 3.50 0.85 -7.13
CA LEU A 37 3.57 -0.15 -8.18
C LEU A 37 4.90 0.00 -8.91
N ASP A 38 5.63 -1.11 -9.01
CA ASP A 38 6.95 -1.13 -9.63
C ASP A 38 6.84 -1.78 -11.00
N GLY A 39 7.32 -1.09 -12.03
CA GLY A 39 7.26 -1.60 -13.39
C GLY A 39 8.20 -2.74 -13.69
N GLY A 40 9.07 -3.11 -12.75
CA GLY A 40 9.96 -4.24 -12.92
C GLY A 40 11.12 -3.99 -13.87
N GLY A 41 11.43 -2.72 -14.17
CA GLY A 41 12.55 -2.38 -15.02
C GLY A 41 13.87 -2.46 -14.29
N HIS A 42 14.93 -2.41 -15.07
CA HIS A 42 16.27 -2.35 -14.49
C HIS A 42 16.54 -0.96 -13.96
N TYR A 43 17.02 -0.89 -12.75
CA TYR A 43 17.46 0.36 -12.17
C TYR A 43 18.98 0.45 -12.26
N ASP A 44 19.51 1.58 -12.71
CA ASP A 44 20.93 1.84 -12.53
C ASP A 44 21.17 2.31 -11.09
N LEU A 45 22.43 2.47 -10.73
CA LEU A 45 22.80 2.83 -9.36
C LEU A 45 22.23 4.18 -8.95
N GLU A 46 22.20 5.11 -9.87
CA GLU A 46 21.69 6.45 -9.62
C GLU A 46 20.20 6.42 -9.31
N GLN A 47 19.45 5.64 -10.06
CA GLN A 47 18.02 5.52 -9.85
C GLN A 47 17.70 4.77 -8.56
N GLN A 48 18.50 3.74 -8.23
CA GLN A 48 18.34 3.04 -6.96
C GLN A 48 18.59 3.97 -5.79
N GLN A 49 19.59 4.84 -5.89
CA GLN A 49 19.88 5.79 -4.82
C GLN A 49 18.73 6.76 -4.62
N ARG A 50 18.17 7.31 -5.69
CA ARG A 50 17.04 8.22 -5.60
C ARG A 50 15.82 7.53 -5.00
N ASP A 51 15.60 6.28 -5.38
CA ASP A 51 14.49 5.51 -4.86
C ASP A 51 14.66 5.24 -3.36
N ASN A 52 15.87 4.93 -2.93
CA ASN A 52 16.15 4.72 -1.51
C ASN A 52 15.96 6.00 -0.70
N GLU A 53 16.40 7.14 -1.23
CA GLU A 53 16.20 8.43 -0.59
C GLU A 53 14.73 8.75 -0.44
N ARG A 54 13.95 8.45 -1.46
CA ARG A 54 12.51 8.64 -1.45
C ARG A 54 11.85 7.81 -0.37
N ILE A 55 12.21 6.52 -0.29
CA ILE A 55 11.66 5.63 0.73
C ILE A 55 12.04 6.11 2.12
N GLN A 56 13.28 6.52 2.31
CA GLN A 56 13.73 7.03 3.61
C GLN A 56 12.98 8.30 4.00
N ALA A 57 12.73 9.17 3.04
CA ALA A 57 11.96 10.39 3.31
C ALA A 57 10.54 10.07 3.73
N LEU A 58 9.90 9.12 3.07
CA LEU A 58 8.54 8.70 3.44
C LEU A 58 8.53 8.03 4.81
N GLN A 59 9.54 7.20 5.09
CA GLN A 59 9.63 6.54 6.40
C GLN A 59 9.88 7.54 7.53
N SER A 60 10.59 8.62 7.26
CA SER A 60 10.82 9.66 8.26
C SER A 60 9.53 10.38 8.65
N LEU A 61 8.50 10.28 7.83
CA LEU A 61 7.16 10.81 8.12
C LEU A 61 6.28 9.76 8.79
N ASN A 62 6.86 8.66 9.24
CA ASN A 62 6.14 7.53 9.84
C ASN A 62 5.20 6.85 8.86
N LEU A 63 5.58 6.81 7.59
CA LEU A 63 4.82 6.12 6.58
C LEU A 63 5.51 4.80 6.24
N GLN A 64 4.72 3.76 6.10
CA GLN A 64 5.18 2.46 5.64
C GLN A 64 5.04 2.41 4.12
N VAL A 65 6.04 1.85 3.44
CA VAL A 65 6.01 1.75 1.98
C VAL A 65 5.92 0.28 1.60
N LEU A 66 4.89 -0.06 0.84
CA LEU A 66 4.70 -1.40 0.30
C LEU A 66 4.87 -1.33 -1.21
N ARG A 67 5.88 -2.02 -1.71
CA ARG A 67 6.16 -2.03 -3.15
C ARG A 67 5.66 -3.33 -3.75
N ILE A 68 4.92 -3.21 -4.84
CA ILE A 68 4.30 -4.35 -5.51
C ILE A 68 4.67 -4.30 -6.98
N CYS A 69 5.14 -5.42 -7.50
CA CYS A 69 5.49 -5.52 -8.91
C CYS A 69 4.22 -5.55 -9.77
N ASN A 70 4.22 -4.80 -10.87
CA ASN A 70 3.09 -4.80 -11.79
C ASN A 70 2.78 -6.19 -12.34
N LEU A 71 3.80 -7.02 -12.51
CA LEU A 71 3.57 -8.40 -12.96
C LEU A 71 2.76 -9.19 -11.95
N ASP A 72 2.97 -8.94 -10.65
CA ASP A 72 2.21 -9.62 -9.62
C ASP A 72 0.75 -9.16 -9.63
N VAL A 73 0.51 -7.88 -9.92
CA VAL A 73 -0.86 -7.39 -10.05
C VAL A 73 -1.58 -8.13 -11.18
N ASP A 74 -0.88 -8.39 -12.28
CA ASP A 74 -1.47 -9.08 -13.42
C ASP A 74 -1.64 -10.57 -13.19
N ARG A 75 -0.65 -11.21 -12.58
CA ARG A 75 -0.58 -12.67 -12.50
C ARG A 75 -1.04 -13.24 -11.17
N ASN A 76 -0.90 -12.48 -10.10
CA ASN A 76 -1.22 -12.93 -8.74
C ASN A 76 -2.09 -11.91 -8.04
N TYR A 77 -3.13 -11.47 -8.70
CA TYR A 77 -3.96 -10.37 -8.24
C TYR A 77 -4.53 -10.61 -6.85
N LEU A 78 -5.07 -11.80 -6.60
CA LEU A 78 -5.65 -12.11 -5.30
C LEU A 78 -4.60 -12.08 -4.19
N SER A 79 -3.39 -12.57 -4.48
CA SER A 79 -2.30 -12.53 -3.50
C SER A 79 -1.90 -11.09 -3.19
N VAL A 80 -1.90 -10.22 -4.19
CA VAL A 80 -1.61 -8.81 -4.00
C VAL A 80 -2.67 -8.16 -3.11
N CYS A 81 -3.93 -8.43 -3.37
CA CYS A 81 -5.03 -7.90 -2.54
C CYS A 81 -4.91 -8.38 -1.10
N GLU A 82 -4.60 -9.65 -0.91
CA GLU A 82 -4.42 -10.21 0.43
C GLU A 82 -3.23 -9.57 1.14
N MET A 83 -2.15 -9.33 0.43
CA MET A 83 -0.98 -8.69 1.01
C MET A 83 -1.29 -7.27 1.46
N ILE A 84 -2.02 -6.51 0.64
CA ILE A 84 -2.43 -5.16 1.01
C ILE A 84 -3.34 -5.19 2.23
N GLU A 85 -4.31 -6.08 2.22
CA GLU A 85 -5.23 -6.21 3.35
C GLU A 85 -4.49 -6.57 4.62
N HIS A 86 -3.58 -7.52 4.55
CA HIS A 86 -2.79 -7.92 5.72
C HIS A 86 -1.97 -6.74 6.24
N THR A 87 -1.31 -6.02 5.35
CA THR A 87 -0.48 -4.89 5.74
C THR A 87 -1.31 -3.79 6.39
N VAL A 88 -2.49 -3.51 5.85
CA VAL A 88 -3.40 -2.51 6.43
C VAL A 88 -3.82 -2.93 7.83
N ARG A 89 -4.24 -4.17 7.99
CA ARG A 89 -4.71 -4.66 9.29
C ARG A 89 -3.61 -4.62 10.34
N GLU A 90 -2.40 -4.98 9.96
CA GLU A 90 -1.26 -4.96 10.88
C GLU A 90 -0.85 -3.55 11.25
N SER A 91 -1.18 -2.58 10.42
CA SER A 91 -0.78 -1.19 10.62
C SER A 91 -1.82 -0.34 11.34
N LEU A 92 -3.07 -0.82 11.44
CA LEU A 92 -4.14 -0.06 12.07
C LEU A 92 -4.15 -0.28 13.57
N PRO A 93 -4.53 0.78 14.36
CA PRO A 93 -4.85 0.57 15.76
C PRO A 93 -6.05 -0.38 15.87
N GLN A 94 -6.09 -1.14 16.96
CA GLN A 94 -7.15 -2.12 17.16
C GLN A 94 -8.55 -1.49 17.04
N SER A 95 -8.71 -0.30 17.58
CA SER A 95 -9.98 0.40 17.57
C SER A 95 -10.39 0.89 16.20
N ALA A 96 -9.47 0.94 15.24
CA ALA A 96 -9.74 1.42 13.89
C ALA A 96 -9.91 0.28 12.88
N LEU A 97 -9.81 -0.97 13.33
CA LEU A 97 -9.99 -2.11 12.42
C LEU A 97 -11.45 -2.18 11.98
N PRO A 98 -11.69 -2.50 10.70
CA PRO A 98 -13.05 -2.72 10.24
C PRO A 98 -13.66 -3.90 11.00
N THR A 99 -14.86 -3.73 11.50
CA THR A 99 -15.56 -4.82 12.15
C THR A 99 -16.13 -5.71 11.07
N ALA A 100 -15.48 -6.87 10.89
CA ALA A 100 -16.07 -7.89 10.05
C ALA A 100 -17.22 -8.50 10.84
N PRO A 101 -18.30 -8.74 10.27
CA PRO A 101 -19.38 -9.45 10.94
C PRO A 101 -18.97 -10.86 11.27
N SER A 102 -18.32 -10.70 11.35
CA SER A 102 -17.76 -11.44 11.54
C SER A 102 -17.47 -12.27 11.61
N SER A 103 -17.23 -12.19 11.49
CA SER A 103 -16.73 -12.61 11.47
C SER A 103 -16.48 -13.14 11.68
N GLU A 104 -16.40 -13.18 11.63
CA GLU A 104 -16.03 -13.31 11.68
C GLU A 104 -15.82 -13.74 11.95
N GLY A 105 -15.88 -13.94 11.87
CA GLY A 105 -15.54 -14.14 11.96
C GLY A 105 -15.18 -14.57 12.25
N ALA A 106 -15.26 -14.83 12.16
CA ALA A 106 -14.88 -14.99 12.28
C ALA A 106 -14.54 -15.50 12.47
N LEU A 107 -14.43 -15.77 12.35
CA LEU A 107 -14.12 -15.83 12.29
C LEU A 107 -13.83 -16.05 12.50
N GLU A 108 -13.76 -16.16 12.57
CA GLU A 108 -13.60 -15.95 12.41
C GLU A 108 -13.37 -16.17 12.45
#